data_addc3b14ee2903562426c6a7fbe5ef69
#
_entry.id   addc3b14ee2903562426c6a7fbe5ef69
#
_cell.length_a   1.000
_cell.length_b   1.000
_cell.length_c   1.000
_cell.angle_alpha   90.00
_cell.angle_beta   90.00
_cell.angle_gamma   90.00
#
_symmetry.space_group_name_H-M   'P 1'
#
loop_
_entity.id
_entity.type
_entity.pdbx_description
1 polymer ?
#
loop_
_entity_poly.entity_id
_entity_poly.type
_entity_poly.pdbx_seq_one_letter_code
_entity_poly.pdbx_strand_id
1 'polypeptide(L)'
;MNQRNNPNQSERKLLTVSDRDIFVTTQKALLVGIILKNEIRADKEESLKELVNLVKTAGSSPTIIQTKRVERIDPKTFIGKGSITELVDISNANDIDVVIFDCELTPNQQKELRALFKCDVVDRTGLILDIFALHAQSKEATLQVELALSIYLKPRLAG
;
A
#
# COMPACT_ATOMS: atom_id res chain seq x y z
N MET A 1 6.12 -17.58 -31.96
CA MET A 1 7.26 -16.95 -31.29
C MET A 1 7.01 -16.96 -29.78
N ASN A 2 7.69 -17.85 -29.11
CA ASN A 2 7.61 -17.90 -27.64
C ASN A 2 8.42 -16.74 -27.07
N GLN A 3 7.75 -15.65 -26.76
CA GLN A 3 8.27 -14.75 -25.76
C GLN A 3 8.17 -15.50 -24.43
N ARG A 4 9.29 -16.06 -23.99
CA ARG A 4 9.43 -16.52 -22.63
C ARG A 4 9.30 -15.28 -21.77
N ASN A 5 8.06 -15.01 -21.31
CA ASN A 5 7.86 -14.11 -20.20
C ASN A 5 8.73 -14.62 -19.07
N ASN A 6 9.68 -13.82 -18.67
CA ASN A 6 10.50 -14.11 -17.51
C ASN A 6 9.55 -14.17 -16.30
N PRO A 7 9.23 -15.34 -15.76
CA PRO A 7 8.20 -15.47 -14.74
C PRO A 7 8.52 -14.69 -13.48
N ASN A 8 9.76 -14.28 -13.28
CA ASN A 8 10.20 -13.55 -12.09
C ASN A 8 9.84 -12.07 -12.06
N GLN A 9 9.38 -11.48 -13.16
CA GLN A 9 9.02 -10.05 -13.18
C GLN A 9 7.51 -9.81 -13.38
N SER A 10 6.79 -10.77 -13.93
CA SER A 10 5.40 -10.59 -14.31
C SER A 10 4.40 -11.04 -13.24
N GLU A 11 4.84 -11.73 -12.21
CA GLU A 11 3.94 -12.38 -11.25
C GLU A 11 4.10 -11.88 -9.82
N ARG A 12 4.68 -10.70 -9.64
CA ARG A 12 4.91 -10.16 -8.31
C ARG A 12 3.70 -9.45 -7.77
N LYS A 13 3.13 -9.98 -6.68
CA LYS A 13 2.18 -9.24 -5.86
C LYS A 13 2.86 -8.78 -4.57
N LEU A 14 2.40 -7.68 -4.00
CA LEU A 14 2.81 -7.26 -2.67
C LEU A 14 2.40 -8.32 -1.66
N LEU A 15 3.32 -8.75 -0.80
CA LEU A 15 3.08 -9.82 0.18
C LEU A 15 2.03 -9.45 1.22
N THR A 16 1.79 -8.17 1.42
CA THR A 16 0.81 -7.63 2.37
C THR A 16 -0.58 -7.42 1.76
N VAL A 17 -0.74 -7.70 0.49
CA VAL A 17 -2.03 -7.62 -0.21
C VAL A 17 -2.83 -8.90 0.03
N SER A 18 -4.16 -8.79 0.04
CA SER A 18 -5.04 -9.92 0.30
C SER A 18 -4.86 -11.08 -0.69
N ASP A 19 -5.26 -12.29 -0.26
CA ASP A 19 -5.12 -13.57 -0.97
C ASP A 19 -5.76 -13.67 -2.36
N ARG A 20 -5.98 -12.57 -3.02
CA ARG A 20 -6.40 -12.63 -4.42
C ARG A 20 -5.18 -12.98 -5.26
N ASP A 21 -5.28 -14.03 -6.05
CA ASP A 21 -4.31 -14.38 -7.08
C ASP A 21 -4.27 -13.31 -8.18
N ILE A 22 -3.91 -12.09 -7.79
CA ILE A 22 -3.73 -11.00 -8.75
C ILE A 22 -2.27 -11.00 -9.16
N PHE A 23 -1.97 -11.70 -10.22
CA PHE A 23 -0.69 -11.61 -10.90
C PHE A 23 -0.74 -10.39 -11.82
N VAL A 24 -0.18 -9.29 -11.37
CA VAL A 24 -0.10 -8.07 -12.16
C VAL A 24 1.37 -7.81 -12.47
N THR A 25 1.68 -7.66 -13.74
CA THR A 25 3.03 -7.29 -14.20
C THR A 25 3.50 -5.99 -13.58
N THR A 26 2.60 -5.03 -13.44
CA THR A 26 2.84 -3.77 -12.76
C THR A 26 1.53 -3.28 -12.17
N GLN A 27 1.42 -3.27 -10.86
CA GLN A 27 0.24 -2.74 -10.18
C GLN A 27 0.23 -1.21 -10.29
N LYS A 28 -0.90 -0.67 -10.68
CA LYS A 28 -1.14 0.78 -10.65
C LYS A 28 -1.49 1.21 -9.23
N ALA A 29 -0.70 2.09 -8.67
CA ALA A 29 -0.86 2.54 -7.30
C ALA A 29 -1.37 3.98 -7.21
N LEU A 30 -2.37 4.17 -6.36
CA LEU A 30 -2.76 5.47 -5.86
C LEU A 30 -2.07 5.69 -4.51
N LEU A 31 -1.24 6.72 -4.42
CA LEU A 31 -0.55 7.10 -3.20
C LEU A 31 -1.32 8.19 -2.48
N VAL A 32 -1.67 7.95 -1.22
CA VAL A 32 -2.42 8.89 -0.40
C VAL A 32 -1.51 9.39 0.73
N GLY A 33 -1.03 10.61 0.59
CA GLY A 33 -0.28 11.32 1.63
C GLY A 33 -1.25 11.91 2.65
N ILE A 34 -1.00 11.66 3.92
CA ILE A 34 -1.81 12.17 5.02
C ILE A 34 -1.04 13.28 5.73
N ILE A 35 -1.65 14.46 5.83
CA ILE A 35 -1.12 15.57 6.61
C ILE A 35 -1.96 15.70 7.86
N LEU A 36 -1.39 15.38 9.01
CA LEU A 36 -2.04 15.53 10.30
C LEU A 36 -1.98 16.98 10.76
N LYS A 37 -2.78 17.32 11.77
CA LYS A 37 -3.00 18.70 12.24
C LYS A 37 -1.71 19.48 12.53
N ASN A 38 -0.70 18.84 13.09
CA ASN A 38 0.56 19.48 13.48
C ASN A 38 1.71 19.24 12.49
N GLU A 39 1.43 18.62 11.36
CA GLU A 39 2.45 18.34 10.35
C GLU A 39 2.58 19.47 9.34
N ILE A 40 3.78 19.66 8.83
CA ILE A 40 4.11 20.67 7.83
C ILE A 40 4.02 20.02 6.44
N ARG A 41 3.34 20.69 5.51
CA ARG A 41 3.15 20.20 4.14
C ARG A 41 4.47 19.89 3.43
N ALA A 42 5.49 20.75 3.60
CA ALA A 42 6.80 20.54 2.97
C ALA A 42 7.45 19.23 3.40
N ASP A 43 7.37 18.89 4.70
CA ASP A 43 7.91 17.63 5.22
C ASP A 43 7.14 16.42 4.65
N LYS A 44 5.85 16.56 4.50
CA LYS A 44 5.02 15.52 3.91
C LYS A 44 5.32 15.31 2.42
N GLU A 45 5.56 16.38 1.68
CA GLU A 45 5.96 16.28 0.26
C GLU A 45 7.28 15.52 0.08
N GLU A 46 8.24 15.74 0.97
CA GLU A 46 9.50 14.99 1.00
C GLU A 46 9.24 13.50 1.31
N SER A 47 8.41 13.22 2.32
CA SER A 47 7.98 11.86 2.67
C SER A 47 7.29 11.16 1.49
N LEU A 48 6.48 11.88 0.71
CA LEU A 48 5.82 11.33 -0.47
C LEU A 48 6.79 11.00 -1.60
N LYS A 49 7.86 11.79 -1.78
CA LYS A 49 8.92 11.47 -2.74
C LYS A 49 9.62 10.17 -2.37
N GLU A 50 9.90 9.96 -1.09
CA GLU A 50 10.44 8.69 -0.59
C GLU A 50 9.47 7.54 -0.84
N LEU A 51 8.18 7.76 -0.57
CA LEU A 51 7.14 6.76 -0.80
C LEU A 51 7.05 6.36 -2.28
N VAL A 52 7.14 7.30 -3.20
CA VAL A 52 7.18 7.02 -4.64
C VAL A 52 8.33 6.06 -4.96
N ASN A 53 9.52 6.30 -4.42
CA ASN A 53 10.67 5.44 -4.65
C ASN A 53 10.48 4.05 -4.03
N LEU A 54 9.90 3.97 -2.85
CA LEU A 54 9.57 2.70 -2.19
C LEU A 54 8.56 1.89 -3.01
N VAL A 55 7.55 2.53 -3.55
CA VAL A 55 6.53 1.89 -4.40
C VAL A 55 7.15 1.30 -5.66
N LYS A 56 8.03 2.05 -6.31
CA LYS A 56 8.79 1.56 -7.47
C LYS A 56 9.68 0.36 -7.10
N THR A 57 10.35 0.43 -5.97
CA THR A 57 11.20 -0.65 -5.47
C THR A 57 10.38 -1.92 -5.19
N ALA A 58 9.16 -1.78 -4.72
CA ALA A 58 8.23 -2.90 -4.51
C ALA A 58 7.68 -3.48 -5.83
N GLY A 59 7.92 -2.81 -6.97
CA GLY A 59 7.49 -3.29 -8.28
C GLY A 59 6.14 -2.76 -8.74
N SER A 60 5.57 -1.79 -8.04
CA SER A 60 4.34 -1.12 -8.44
C SER A 60 4.63 0.19 -9.18
N SER A 61 3.65 0.66 -9.94
CA SER A 61 3.73 1.94 -10.66
C SER A 61 2.95 3.01 -9.89
N PRO A 62 3.60 4.06 -9.37
CA PRO A 62 2.90 5.17 -8.73
C PRO A 62 2.19 6.01 -9.81
N THR A 63 0.93 5.70 -10.05
CA THR A 63 0.14 6.31 -11.12
C THR A 63 -0.41 7.67 -10.73
N ILE A 64 -0.91 7.81 -9.49
CA ILE A 64 -1.52 9.04 -8.98
C ILE A 64 -1.07 9.27 -7.56
N ILE A 65 -0.83 10.52 -7.21
CA ILE A 65 -0.49 10.96 -5.85
C ILE A 65 -1.55 11.97 -5.42
N GLN A 66 -2.17 11.72 -4.27
CA GLN A 66 -3.12 12.63 -3.64
C GLN A 66 -2.69 12.92 -2.21
N THR A 67 -2.89 14.13 -1.76
CA THR A 67 -2.60 14.55 -0.39
C THR A 67 -3.90 14.97 0.28
N LYS A 68 -4.14 14.47 1.49
CA LYS A 68 -5.33 14.83 2.30
C LYS A 68 -4.91 15.32 3.67
N ARG A 69 -5.49 16.45 4.06
CA ARG A 69 -5.34 16.97 5.42
C ARG A 69 -6.38 16.32 6.33
N VAL A 70 -5.93 15.82 7.47
CA VAL A 70 -6.78 15.13 8.44
C VAL A 70 -6.70 15.87 9.77
N GLU A 71 -7.80 16.52 10.15
CA GLU A 71 -7.92 17.21 11.44
C GLU A 71 -8.16 16.24 12.59
N ARG A 72 -8.98 15.22 12.34
CA ARG A 72 -9.29 14.15 13.31
C ARG A 72 -9.28 12.80 12.61
N ILE A 73 -8.52 11.87 13.16
CA ILE A 73 -8.44 10.49 12.63
C ILE A 73 -9.77 9.79 12.86
N ASP A 74 -10.38 9.30 11.78
CA ASP A 74 -11.57 8.48 11.86
C ASP A 74 -11.20 7.05 12.26
N PRO A 75 -11.84 6.47 13.30
CA PRO A 75 -11.51 5.12 13.74
C PRO A 75 -11.84 4.02 12.73
N LYS A 76 -12.73 4.28 11.78
CA LYS A 76 -13.09 3.30 10.74
C LYS A 76 -12.26 3.44 9.47
N THR A 77 -12.02 4.65 9.01
CA THR A 77 -11.48 4.91 7.66
C THR A 77 -10.26 5.80 7.65
N PHE A 78 -9.75 6.21 8.80
CA PHE A 78 -8.64 7.13 8.99
C PHE A 78 -8.95 8.56 8.52
N ILE A 79 -9.48 8.72 7.32
CA ILE A 79 -9.84 10.01 6.72
C ILE A 79 -11.36 10.16 6.62
N GLY A 80 -11.83 11.40 6.49
CA GLY A 80 -13.23 11.71 6.44
C GLY A 80 -13.96 11.15 5.21
N LYS A 81 -15.26 10.99 5.33
CA LYS A 81 -16.13 10.36 4.33
C LYS A 81 -16.09 11.06 2.97
N GLY A 82 -16.05 12.39 2.95
CA GLY A 82 -15.95 13.16 1.70
C GLY A 82 -14.65 12.92 0.97
N SER A 83 -13.52 12.86 1.69
CA SER A 83 -12.21 12.54 1.13
C SER A 83 -12.16 11.11 0.59
N ILE A 84 -12.76 10.17 1.31
CA ILE A 84 -12.87 8.78 0.83
C ILE A 84 -13.62 8.71 -0.49
N THR A 85 -14.78 9.36 -0.60
CA THR A 85 -15.58 9.36 -1.82
C THR A 85 -14.79 9.91 -3.00
N GLU A 86 -14.09 11.01 -2.82
CA GLU A 86 -13.24 11.60 -3.85
C GLU A 86 -12.13 10.64 -4.29
N LEU A 87 -11.44 10.02 -3.33
CA LEU A 87 -10.34 9.08 -3.63
C LEU A 87 -10.85 7.80 -4.30
N VAL A 88 -12.02 7.30 -3.91
CA VAL A 88 -12.66 6.15 -4.55
C VAL A 88 -12.99 6.47 -6.01
N ASP A 89 -13.53 7.64 -6.29
CA ASP A 89 -13.81 8.08 -7.66
C ASP A 89 -12.53 8.17 -8.50
N ILE A 90 -11.46 8.74 -7.95
CA ILE A 90 -10.15 8.80 -8.62
C ILE A 90 -9.61 7.39 -8.89
N SER A 91 -9.71 6.50 -7.92
CA SER A 91 -9.28 5.11 -8.05
C SER A 91 -10.01 4.39 -9.19
N ASN A 92 -11.33 4.52 -9.23
CA ASN A 92 -12.14 3.90 -10.27
C ASN A 92 -11.87 4.48 -11.67
N ALA A 93 -11.72 5.78 -11.77
CA ALA A 93 -11.45 6.47 -13.04
C ALA A 93 -10.08 6.11 -13.65
N ASN A 94 -9.15 5.63 -12.85
CA ASN A 94 -7.77 5.35 -13.28
C ASN A 94 -7.40 3.87 -13.19
N ASP A 95 -8.36 3.00 -12.96
CA ASP A 95 -8.16 1.55 -12.86
C ASP A 95 -7.05 1.18 -11.86
N ILE A 96 -7.07 1.80 -10.68
CA ILE A 96 -6.08 1.59 -9.63
C ILE A 96 -6.19 0.18 -9.07
N ASP A 97 -5.06 -0.52 -8.97
CA ASP A 97 -4.96 -1.87 -8.44
C ASP A 97 -4.71 -1.90 -6.92
N VAL A 98 -3.99 -0.90 -6.41
CA VAL A 98 -3.63 -0.81 -5.00
C VAL A 98 -3.61 0.64 -4.52
N VAL A 99 -4.17 0.88 -3.35
CA VAL A 99 -4.11 2.19 -2.68
C VAL A 99 -3.12 2.10 -1.54
N ILE A 100 -2.15 2.99 -1.52
CA ILE A 100 -1.08 3.01 -0.52
C ILE A 100 -1.21 4.28 0.31
N PHE A 101 -1.46 4.11 1.60
CA PHE A 101 -1.57 5.19 2.57
C PHE A 101 -0.23 5.46 3.23
N ASP A 102 0.20 6.71 3.22
CA ASP A 102 1.41 7.17 3.92
C ASP A 102 1.11 7.43 5.39
N CYS A 103 0.64 6.40 6.06
CA CYS A 103 0.35 6.39 7.50
C CYS A 103 0.24 4.93 7.95
N GLU A 104 0.10 4.71 9.25
CA GLU A 104 -0.21 3.38 9.77
C GLU A 104 -1.73 3.22 9.91
N LEU A 105 -2.24 2.13 9.36
CA LEU A 105 -3.65 1.76 9.45
C LEU A 105 -3.83 0.62 10.46
N THR A 106 -4.87 0.73 11.27
CA THR A 106 -5.29 -0.42 12.08
C THR A 106 -5.83 -1.53 11.16
N PRO A 107 -5.85 -2.79 11.59
CA PRO A 107 -6.44 -3.87 10.81
C PRO A 107 -7.89 -3.58 10.40
N ASN A 108 -8.67 -2.99 11.28
CA ASN A 108 -10.07 -2.63 11.01
C ASN A 108 -10.17 -1.52 9.95
N GLN A 109 -9.36 -0.47 10.07
CA GLN A 109 -9.31 0.60 9.07
C GLN A 109 -8.93 0.07 7.70
N GLN A 110 -7.93 -0.79 7.62
CA GLN A 110 -7.50 -1.39 6.37
C GLN A 110 -8.61 -2.23 5.73
N LYS A 111 -9.32 -3.03 6.53
CA LYS A 111 -10.46 -3.83 6.09
C LYS A 111 -11.59 -2.97 5.54
N GLU A 112 -11.98 -1.92 6.27
CA GLU A 112 -13.02 -0.99 5.85
C GLU A 112 -12.65 -0.26 4.55
N LEU A 113 -11.41 0.20 4.44
CA LEU A 113 -10.92 0.88 3.25
C LEU A 113 -10.90 -0.06 2.03
N ARG A 114 -10.49 -1.31 2.20
CA ARG A 114 -10.56 -2.30 1.11
C ARG A 114 -11.98 -2.51 0.61
N ALA A 115 -12.94 -2.56 1.51
CA ALA A 115 -14.35 -2.70 1.15
C ALA A 115 -14.85 -1.48 0.35
N LEU A 116 -14.41 -0.28 0.71
CA LEU A 116 -14.82 0.97 0.04
C LEU A 116 -14.13 1.16 -1.31
N PHE A 117 -12.83 0.92 -1.39
CA PHE A 117 -12.07 1.05 -2.64
C PHE A 117 -12.27 -0.12 -3.60
N LYS A 118 -12.70 -1.28 -3.09
CA LYS A 118 -12.82 -2.54 -3.86
C LYS A 118 -11.53 -2.97 -4.53
N CYS A 119 -10.42 -2.63 -3.92
CA CYS A 119 -9.08 -3.04 -4.33
C CYS A 119 -8.20 -3.17 -3.08
N ASP A 120 -6.96 -3.59 -3.29
CA ASP A 120 -6.04 -3.75 -2.19
C ASP A 120 -5.64 -2.41 -1.58
N VAL A 121 -5.52 -2.39 -0.27
CA VAL A 121 -5.10 -1.22 0.51
C VAL A 121 -3.92 -1.63 1.38
N VAL A 122 -2.85 -0.90 1.26
CA VAL A 122 -1.59 -1.14 1.98
C VAL A 122 -1.20 0.14 2.71
N ASP A 123 -0.68 0.00 3.91
CA ASP A 123 -0.08 1.11 4.64
C ASP A 123 1.43 1.14 4.47
N ARG A 124 2.08 2.16 5.02
CA ARG A 124 3.53 2.35 4.90
C ARG A 124 4.30 1.18 5.48
N THR A 125 3.92 0.69 6.65
CA THR A 125 4.56 -0.46 7.29
C THR A 125 4.47 -1.71 6.42
N GLY A 126 3.30 -2.01 5.88
CA GLY A 126 3.09 -3.15 4.99
C GLY A 126 3.95 -3.07 3.73
N LEU A 127 4.06 -1.89 3.13
CA LEU A 127 4.91 -1.67 1.97
C LEU A 127 6.39 -1.92 2.28
N ILE A 128 6.89 -1.40 3.39
CA ILE A 128 8.29 -1.58 3.81
C ILE A 128 8.59 -3.06 4.08
N LEU A 129 7.69 -3.76 4.75
CA LEU A 129 7.85 -5.19 4.99
C LEU A 129 7.89 -5.99 3.70
N ASP A 130 7.08 -5.62 2.72
CA ASP A 130 7.09 -6.24 1.40
C ASP A 130 8.44 -6.06 0.69
N ILE A 131 9.00 -4.87 0.76
CA ILE A 131 10.33 -4.57 0.20
C ILE A 131 11.41 -5.39 0.90
N PHE A 132 11.37 -5.48 2.22
CA PHE A 132 12.33 -6.30 2.96
C PHE A 132 12.24 -7.79 2.57
N ALA A 133 11.03 -8.30 2.41
CA ALA A 133 10.82 -9.67 1.96
C ALA A 133 11.44 -9.96 0.59
N LEU A 134 11.41 -8.96 -0.30
CA LEU A 134 11.99 -9.07 -1.64
C LEU A 134 13.51 -9.09 -1.63
N HIS A 135 14.12 -8.36 -0.71
CA HIS A 135 15.56 -8.14 -0.66
C HIS A 135 16.28 -9.03 0.36
N ALA A 136 15.55 -9.80 1.17
CA ALA A 136 16.15 -10.73 2.12
C ALA A 136 16.84 -11.89 1.38
N GLN A 137 18.15 -11.97 1.51
CA GLN A 137 18.96 -12.98 0.81
C GLN A 137 19.56 -14.04 1.73
N SER A 138 19.88 -13.68 2.98
CA SER A 138 20.37 -14.64 3.96
C SER A 138 19.23 -15.37 4.63
N LYS A 139 19.50 -16.59 5.13
CA LYS A 139 18.52 -17.37 5.89
C LYS A 139 18.05 -16.60 7.15
N GLU A 140 18.98 -15.97 7.84
CA GLU A 140 18.69 -15.16 9.03
C GLU A 140 17.79 -13.96 8.69
N ALA A 141 18.13 -13.19 7.66
CA ALA A 141 17.31 -12.06 7.21
C ALA A 141 15.91 -12.51 6.77
N THR A 142 15.80 -13.62 6.04
CA THR A 142 14.53 -14.20 5.62
C THR A 142 13.66 -14.57 6.82
N LEU A 143 14.23 -15.21 7.84
CA LEU A 143 13.50 -15.59 9.04
C LEU A 143 13.02 -14.36 9.84
N GLN A 144 13.84 -13.33 9.93
CA GLN A 144 13.45 -12.08 10.59
C GLN A 144 12.31 -11.38 9.87
N VAL A 145 12.35 -11.34 8.55
CA VAL A 145 11.27 -10.75 7.74
C VAL A 145 9.99 -11.58 7.87
N GLU A 146 10.08 -12.90 7.82
CA GLU A 146 8.92 -13.79 8.01
C GLU A 146 8.26 -13.57 9.38
N LEU A 147 9.05 -13.41 10.43
CA LEU A 147 8.55 -13.09 11.76
C LEU A 147 7.81 -11.74 11.78
N ALA A 148 8.42 -10.71 11.22
CA ALA A 148 7.82 -9.37 11.16
C ALA A 148 6.51 -9.38 10.34
N LEU A 149 6.49 -10.09 9.22
CA LEU A 149 5.28 -10.27 8.41
C LEU A 149 4.18 -11.01 9.18
N SER A 150 4.53 -12.05 9.92
CA SER A 150 3.56 -12.79 10.74
C SER A 150 2.91 -11.91 11.79
N ILE A 151 3.68 -11.07 12.46
CA ILE A 151 3.18 -10.12 13.46
C ILE A 151 2.25 -9.09 12.81
N TYR A 152 2.61 -8.59 11.64
CA TYR A 152 1.81 -7.62 10.90
C TYR A 152 0.52 -8.24 10.34
N LEU A 153 0.61 -9.41 9.71
CA LEU A 153 -0.50 -10.04 9.00
C LEU A 153 -1.51 -10.72 9.91
N LYS A 154 -1.07 -11.30 11.03
CA LYS A 154 -1.93 -12.09 11.92
C LYS A 154 -3.22 -11.36 12.31
N PRO A 155 -3.21 -10.13 12.84
CA PRO A 155 -4.45 -9.42 13.17
C PRO A 155 -5.26 -9.02 11.91
N ARG A 156 -4.64 -8.97 10.75
CA ARG A 156 -5.26 -8.59 9.48
C ARG A 156 -5.92 -9.76 8.75
N LEU A 157 -5.48 -10.97 9.02
CA LEU A 157 -6.06 -12.20 8.45
C LEU A 157 -7.27 -12.70 9.26
N ALA A 158 -7.39 -12.32 10.52
CA ALA A 158 -8.39 -12.81 11.47
C ALA A 158 -9.76 -12.12 11.34
N GLY A 159 -10.08 -11.65 10.20
CA GLY A 159 -11.36 -11.02 10.02
C GLY A 159 -11.84 -10.99 8.63
#